data_6d2568c8ca4a18009936b5097af5d684
#
_entry.id   6d2568c8ca4a18009936b5097af5d684
#
_cell.length_a   1.000
_cell.length_b   1.000
_cell.length_c   1.000
_cell.angle_alpha   90.00
_cell.angle_beta   90.00
_cell.angle_gamma   90.00
#
_symmetry.space_group_name_H-M   'P 1'
#
loop_
_entity.id
_entity.type
_entity.pdbx_description
1 polymer ?
#
loop_
_entity_poly.entity_id
_entity_poly.type
_entity_poly.pdbx_seq_one_letter_code
_entity_poly.pdbx_strand_id
1 'polypeptide(L)'
;MSRKTPLEDYRNIGIMAHIDAGKTTTTERILYYTGVSYKIGEVHDGAATMDWMEQEQERGITITSAATTCFWNDKRINIIDTPGHVDFTIEVERSLRVLDGAVAVFDSVAGVEPQSETVWRQADKYSVPRMCFVNKMDRTGADFFRCVEMIKDRLGSTPLVTQLPIGAEAEYEGLIDLVKMKEVLWKAEDLGAEYEYVDIRDDLKAQADEYRSMLIEMAVEVDDDVMEAYLEGEEPDEETLIRCIRKGTIDQNFVPVLNGTAFKNKGVQPLLDAVVNFMPSPLDVPAITGIDAKTEEEITRESSDDAPLSMLAFKIANDPFVGSLTFARIYSGKLESGQTLVNTVKDKRERIG
;
A
#
# COMPACT_ATOMS: atom_id res chain seq x y z
N MET A 1 -21.57 -2.74 20.13
CA MET A 1 -21.82 -3.55 18.91
C MET A 1 -20.56 -4.33 18.61
N SER A 2 -20.68 -5.60 18.19
CA SER A 2 -19.50 -6.34 17.72
C SER A 2 -18.91 -5.69 16.47
N ARG A 3 -17.58 -5.80 16.30
CA ARG A 3 -16.87 -5.36 15.09
C ARG A 3 -17.47 -6.04 13.86
N LYS A 4 -17.70 -5.32 12.77
CA LYS A 4 -18.26 -5.89 11.53
C LYS A 4 -17.21 -6.64 10.72
N THR A 5 -15.96 -6.19 10.75
CA THR A 5 -14.82 -6.78 10.05
C THR A 5 -13.80 -7.24 11.09
N PRO A 6 -13.34 -8.49 11.11
CA PRO A 6 -12.27 -8.96 12.00
C PRO A 6 -10.96 -8.16 11.80
N LEU A 7 -10.12 -8.06 12.84
CA LEU A 7 -8.86 -7.29 12.74
C LEU A 7 -7.89 -7.85 11.69
N GLU A 8 -7.86 -9.15 11.51
CA GLU A 8 -7.07 -9.86 10.48
C GLU A 8 -7.43 -9.47 9.05
N ASP A 9 -8.65 -8.96 8.87
CA ASP A 9 -9.18 -8.53 7.56
C ASP A 9 -8.98 -7.04 7.28
N TYR A 10 -8.29 -6.32 8.17
CA TYR A 10 -7.92 -4.93 7.93
C TYR A 10 -6.58 -4.80 7.22
N ARG A 11 -6.48 -3.80 6.36
CA ARG A 11 -5.22 -3.31 5.76
C ARG A 11 -5.20 -1.80 5.93
N ASN A 12 -4.33 -1.29 6.79
CA ASN A 12 -4.15 0.15 6.98
C ASN A 12 -2.90 0.55 6.22
N ILE A 13 -3.08 1.05 5.00
CA ILE A 13 -1.98 1.33 4.08
C ILE A 13 -1.86 2.81 3.76
N GLY A 14 -0.63 3.23 3.53
CA GLY A 14 -0.32 4.51 2.91
C GLY A 14 0.03 4.35 1.45
N ILE A 15 -0.30 5.35 0.64
CA ILE A 15 0.23 5.45 -0.73
C ILE A 15 1.24 6.58 -0.75
N MET A 16 2.49 6.25 -1.02
CA MET A 16 3.60 7.18 -1.05
C MET A 16 4.25 7.22 -2.42
N ALA A 17 4.65 8.39 -2.86
CA ALA A 17 5.23 8.59 -4.18
C ALA A 17 5.99 9.92 -4.22
N HIS A 18 6.92 10.06 -5.17
CA HIS A 18 7.40 11.38 -5.54
C HIS A 18 6.34 12.14 -6.36
N ILE A 19 6.56 13.44 -6.55
CA ILE A 19 5.66 14.29 -7.35
C ILE A 19 5.53 13.70 -8.76
N ASP A 20 4.32 13.72 -9.30
CA ASP A 20 3.99 13.22 -10.64
C ASP A 20 4.21 11.71 -10.88
N ALA A 21 4.55 10.87 -9.87
CA ALA A 21 4.60 9.43 -10.06
C ALA A 21 3.23 8.78 -10.35
N GLY A 22 2.16 9.54 -10.15
CA GLY A 22 0.78 9.08 -10.36
C GLY A 22 0.11 8.56 -9.09
N LYS A 23 0.51 9.07 -7.92
CA LYS A 23 -0.10 8.73 -6.63
C LYS A 23 -1.62 8.94 -6.64
N THR A 24 -2.07 10.16 -6.88
CA THR A 24 -3.50 10.52 -6.92
C THR A 24 -4.26 9.70 -7.96
N THR A 25 -3.70 9.52 -9.16
CA THR A 25 -4.29 8.69 -10.21
C THR A 25 -4.47 7.24 -9.74
N THR A 26 -3.46 6.66 -9.10
CA THR A 26 -3.53 5.29 -8.56
C THR A 26 -4.59 5.18 -7.48
N THR A 27 -4.64 6.13 -6.55
CA THR A 27 -5.65 6.17 -5.48
C THR A 27 -7.08 6.29 -6.04
N GLU A 28 -7.30 7.20 -7.01
CA GLU A 28 -8.61 7.37 -7.65
C GLU A 28 -9.06 6.09 -8.38
N ARG A 29 -8.15 5.37 -9.03
CA ARG A 29 -8.48 4.07 -9.64
C ARG A 29 -8.81 2.99 -8.61
N ILE A 30 -8.10 2.97 -7.49
CA ILE A 30 -8.45 2.08 -6.37
C ILE A 30 -9.86 2.38 -5.88
N LEU A 31 -10.21 3.65 -5.66
CA LEU A 31 -11.56 4.05 -5.21
C LEU A 31 -12.64 3.70 -6.23
N TYR A 32 -12.34 3.83 -7.51
CA TYR A 32 -13.26 3.46 -8.58
C TYR A 32 -13.53 1.94 -8.62
N TYR A 33 -12.48 1.11 -8.65
CA TYR A 33 -12.65 -0.35 -8.72
C TYR A 33 -13.24 -0.95 -7.45
N THR A 34 -13.08 -0.30 -6.32
CA THR A 34 -13.71 -0.73 -5.05
C THR A 34 -15.12 -0.17 -4.84
N GLY A 35 -15.66 0.58 -5.83
CA GLY A 35 -17.02 1.11 -5.80
C GLY A 35 -17.26 2.27 -4.82
N VAL A 36 -16.18 2.86 -4.29
CA VAL A 36 -16.27 4.06 -3.43
C VAL A 36 -16.56 5.31 -4.25
N SER A 37 -15.96 5.41 -5.44
CA SER A 37 -16.25 6.46 -6.41
C SER A 37 -17.04 5.92 -7.60
N TYR A 38 -18.08 6.65 -8.03
CA TYR A 38 -18.89 6.27 -9.20
C TYR A 38 -18.31 6.79 -10.52
N LYS A 39 -17.33 7.68 -10.45
CA LYS A 39 -16.64 8.24 -11.61
C LYS A 39 -15.14 8.13 -11.41
N ILE A 40 -14.43 7.93 -12.50
CA ILE A 40 -12.98 8.05 -12.53
C ILE A 40 -12.66 9.55 -12.38
N GLY A 41 -12.09 9.94 -11.23
CA GLY A 41 -11.59 11.29 -11.01
C GLY A 41 -10.31 11.49 -11.82
N GLU A 42 -10.29 12.49 -12.70
CA GLU A 42 -9.09 12.91 -13.41
C GLU A 42 -8.47 14.10 -12.68
N VAL A 43 -7.18 13.98 -12.35
CA VAL A 43 -6.44 15.05 -11.64
C VAL A 43 -6.42 16.35 -12.45
N HIS A 44 -6.30 16.25 -13.79
CA HIS A 44 -6.27 17.40 -14.67
C HIS A 44 -7.61 18.15 -14.80
N ASP A 45 -8.71 17.49 -14.47
CA ASP A 45 -10.06 18.07 -14.50
C ASP A 45 -10.51 18.62 -13.14
N GLY A 46 -9.64 18.52 -12.09
CA GLY A 46 -9.96 18.94 -10.73
C GLY A 46 -11.07 18.09 -10.07
N ALA A 47 -11.30 16.88 -10.58
CA ALA A 47 -12.39 16.00 -10.16
C ALA A 47 -11.93 14.86 -9.21
N ALA A 48 -10.69 14.91 -8.70
CA ALA A 48 -10.15 13.89 -7.81
C ALA A 48 -10.83 13.95 -6.44
N THR A 49 -11.30 12.80 -5.96
CA THR A 49 -12.04 12.67 -4.68
C THR A 49 -11.13 12.90 -3.47
N MET A 50 -9.84 12.56 -3.60
CA MET A 50 -8.87 12.67 -2.50
C MET A 50 -8.23 14.06 -2.41
N ASP A 51 -8.13 14.81 -3.50
CA ASP A 51 -7.62 16.18 -3.53
C ASP A 51 -8.81 17.16 -3.38
N TRP A 52 -9.29 17.29 -2.13
CA TRP A 52 -10.51 18.07 -1.84
C TRP A 52 -10.26 19.58 -1.63
N MET A 53 -9.01 20.00 -1.45
CA MET A 53 -8.65 21.39 -1.32
C MET A 53 -8.48 22.05 -2.71
N GLU A 54 -9.00 23.26 -2.90
CA GLU A 54 -8.83 24.02 -4.14
C GLU A 54 -7.35 24.17 -4.54
N GLN A 55 -6.46 24.35 -3.56
CA GLN A 55 -5.01 24.44 -3.79
C GLN A 55 -4.37 23.11 -4.22
N GLU A 56 -4.91 21.98 -3.79
CA GLU A 56 -4.48 20.64 -4.24
C GLU A 56 -4.89 20.42 -5.69
N GLN A 57 -6.12 20.79 -6.03
CA GLN A 57 -6.66 20.68 -7.38
C GLN A 57 -5.94 21.63 -8.36
N GLU A 58 -5.68 22.88 -7.97
CA GLU A 58 -4.95 23.84 -8.80
C GLU A 58 -3.49 23.42 -9.07
N ARG A 59 -2.83 22.82 -8.10
CA ARG A 59 -1.41 22.46 -8.19
C ARG A 59 -1.17 21.01 -8.62
N GLY A 60 -2.21 20.17 -8.62
CA GLY A 60 -2.11 18.74 -8.89
C GLY A 60 -1.24 17.96 -7.88
N ILE A 61 -1.12 18.47 -6.64
CA ILE A 61 -0.32 17.85 -5.58
C ILE A 61 -1.15 17.68 -4.31
N THR A 62 -1.00 16.57 -3.61
CA THR A 62 -1.59 16.35 -2.29
C THR A 62 -0.84 17.17 -1.24
N ILE A 63 -1.52 18.06 -0.58
CA ILE A 63 -0.98 18.91 0.51
C ILE A 63 -1.29 18.31 1.86
N THR A 64 -2.55 17.84 2.05
CA THR A 64 -2.99 17.22 3.30
C THR A 64 -3.32 15.76 3.08
N SER A 65 -2.91 14.89 4.01
CA SER A 65 -3.28 13.48 3.95
C SER A 65 -4.80 13.32 3.97
N ALA A 66 -5.36 12.52 3.06
CA ALA A 66 -6.75 12.11 3.10
C ALA A 66 -6.85 10.67 3.60
N ALA A 67 -7.92 10.33 4.30
CA ALA A 67 -8.16 8.97 4.76
C ALA A 67 -9.49 8.48 4.21
N THR A 68 -9.49 7.33 3.57
CA THR A 68 -10.70 6.72 3.04
C THR A 68 -10.71 5.22 3.30
N THR A 69 -11.89 4.61 3.25
CA THR A 69 -12.07 3.17 3.44
C THR A 69 -12.69 2.58 2.19
N CYS A 70 -12.14 1.46 1.74
CA CYS A 70 -12.70 0.66 0.68
C CYS A 70 -12.65 -0.83 1.05
N PHE A 71 -13.27 -1.68 0.20
CA PHE A 71 -13.32 -3.12 0.40
C PHE A 71 -12.85 -3.82 -0.87
N TRP A 72 -12.03 -4.86 -0.70
CA TRP A 72 -11.56 -5.71 -1.79
C TRP A 72 -11.36 -7.14 -1.29
N ASN A 73 -11.89 -8.15 -2.00
CA ASN A 73 -11.81 -9.56 -1.60
C ASN A 73 -12.14 -9.78 -0.11
N ASP A 74 -13.28 -9.25 0.34
CA ASP A 74 -13.77 -9.30 1.73
C ASP A 74 -12.85 -8.66 2.78
N LYS A 75 -11.74 -8.03 2.38
CA LYS A 75 -10.87 -7.27 3.27
C LYS A 75 -11.24 -5.79 3.27
N ARG A 76 -11.11 -5.17 4.43
CA ARG A 76 -11.28 -3.73 4.60
C ARG A 76 -9.93 -3.04 4.45
N ILE A 77 -9.82 -2.16 3.48
CA ILE A 77 -8.62 -1.37 3.21
C ILE A 77 -8.88 0.07 3.63
N ASN A 78 -8.12 0.55 4.61
CA ASN A 78 -8.08 1.96 4.96
C ASN A 78 -6.86 2.57 4.29
N ILE A 79 -7.09 3.52 3.40
CA ILE A 79 -6.03 4.20 2.64
C ILE A 79 -5.80 5.57 3.27
N ILE A 80 -4.55 5.85 3.60
CA ILE A 80 -4.09 7.17 4.01
C ILE A 80 -3.21 7.68 2.88
N ASP A 81 -3.70 8.66 2.16
CA ASP A 81 -2.94 9.32 1.11
C ASP A 81 -1.92 10.26 1.74
N THR A 82 -0.64 10.02 1.51
CA THR A 82 0.46 10.79 2.11
C THR A 82 0.97 11.84 1.13
N PRO A 83 1.23 13.08 1.57
CA PRO A 83 1.87 14.08 0.72
C PRO A 83 3.20 13.56 0.17
N GLY A 84 3.48 13.80 -1.12
CA GLY A 84 4.74 13.40 -1.78
C GLY A 84 5.83 14.47 -1.75
N HIS A 85 5.54 15.67 -1.23
CA HIS A 85 6.45 16.81 -1.27
C HIS A 85 7.31 16.91 -0.01
N VAL A 86 8.59 17.20 -0.16
CA VAL A 86 9.56 17.34 0.95
C VAL A 86 9.18 18.44 1.96
N ASP A 87 8.45 19.45 1.53
CA ASP A 87 7.99 20.54 2.42
C ASP A 87 6.95 20.07 3.45
N PHE A 88 6.32 18.91 3.23
CA PHE A 88 5.31 18.32 4.11
C PHE A 88 5.83 17.16 4.96
N THR A 89 7.12 17.17 5.30
CA THR A 89 7.79 16.10 6.09
C THR A 89 7.02 15.71 7.35
N ILE A 90 6.48 16.71 8.09
CA ILE A 90 5.71 16.46 9.33
C ILE A 90 4.41 15.70 9.04
N GLU A 91 3.71 16.02 7.96
CA GLU A 91 2.47 15.32 7.57
C GLU A 91 2.76 13.89 7.12
N VAL A 92 3.87 13.68 6.39
CA VAL A 92 4.34 12.34 6.01
C VAL A 92 4.67 11.52 7.26
N GLU A 93 5.44 12.06 8.21
CA GLU A 93 5.79 11.36 9.46
C GLU A 93 4.56 11.01 10.30
N ARG A 94 3.59 11.93 10.42
CA ARG A 94 2.33 11.66 11.12
C ARG A 94 1.54 10.53 10.48
N SER A 95 1.48 10.51 9.15
CA SER A 95 0.81 9.46 8.41
C SER A 95 1.51 8.11 8.57
N LEU A 96 2.85 8.06 8.44
CA LEU A 96 3.64 6.82 8.59
C LEU A 96 3.46 6.16 9.97
N ARG A 97 3.28 6.95 11.03
CA ARG A 97 3.07 6.42 12.39
C ARG A 97 1.77 5.64 12.55
N VAL A 98 0.79 5.84 11.69
CA VAL A 98 -0.52 5.21 11.78
C VAL A 98 -0.75 4.13 10.72
N LEU A 99 0.23 3.86 9.87
CA LEU A 99 0.19 2.83 8.85
C LEU A 99 0.68 1.49 9.39
N ASP A 100 0.10 0.41 8.87
CA ASP A 100 0.63 -0.95 9.04
C ASP A 100 1.51 -1.34 7.83
N GLY A 101 1.28 -0.76 6.67
CA GLY A 101 2.08 -0.98 5.47
C GLY A 101 1.95 0.18 4.48
N ALA A 102 2.73 0.17 3.41
CA ALA A 102 2.69 1.21 2.40
C ALA A 102 2.89 0.68 0.98
N VAL A 103 2.28 1.36 0.01
CA VAL A 103 2.52 1.18 -1.42
C VAL A 103 3.36 2.36 -1.91
N ALA A 104 4.57 2.07 -2.37
CA ALA A 104 5.46 3.05 -2.99
C ALA A 104 5.26 3.06 -4.50
N VAL A 105 4.77 4.16 -5.04
CA VAL A 105 4.52 4.33 -6.48
C VAL A 105 5.70 5.02 -7.13
N PHE A 106 6.29 4.39 -8.14
CA PHE A 106 7.40 4.91 -8.93
C PHE A 106 6.97 5.18 -10.36
N ASP A 107 7.53 6.23 -10.97
CA ASP A 107 7.38 6.48 -12.41
C ASP A 107 8.37 5.59 -13.17
N SER A 108 7.90 4.78 -14.12
CA SER A 108 8.75 3.87 -14.90
C SER A 108 9.83 4.57 -15.74
N VAL A 109 9.62 5.87 -16.03
CA VAL A 109 10.58 6.71 -16.79
C VAL A 109 11.58 7.38 -15.87
N ALA A 110 11.13 7.99 -14.76
CA ALA A 110 12.00 8.67 -13.81
C ALA A 110 12.72 7.70 -12.85
N GLY A 111 12.07 6.59 -12.50
CA GLY A 111 12.58 5.63 -11.52
C GLY A 111 12.57 6.17 -10.09
N VAL A 112 13.65 5.93 -9.36
CA VAL A 112 13.82 6.43 -8.00
C VAL A 112 14.39 7.84 -8.03
N GLU A 113 13.64 8.79 -7.51
CA GLU A 113 14.04 10.20 -7.38
C GLU A 113 14.47 10.54 -5.94
N PRO A 114 15.16 11.67 -5.69
CA PRO A 114 15.59 12.07 -4.34
C PRO A 114 14.44 12.19 -3.33
N GLN A 115 13.24 12.57 -3.81
CA GLN A 115 12.05 12.62 -2.96
C GLN A 115 11.59 11.21 -2.55
N SER A 116 11.67 10.24 -3.46
CA SER A 116 11.41 8.82 -3.16
C SER A 116 12.34 8.31 -2.07
N GLU A 117 13.65 8.63 -2.16
CA GLU A 117 14.64 8.23 -1.14
C GLU A 117 14.31 8.83 0.22
N THR A 118 13.84 10.10 0.26
CA THR A 118 13.50 10.77 1.51
C THR A 118 12.32 10.09 2.20
N VAL A 119 11.23 9.85 1.45
CA VAL A 119 10.03 9.18 1.98
C VAL A 119 10.33 7.73 2.37
N TRP A 120 11.20 7.06 1.61
CA TRP A 120 11.64 5.71 1.91
C TRP A 120 12.37 5.61 3.24
N ARG A 121 13.35 6.50 3.49
CA ARG A 121 14.08 6.58 4.78
C ARG A 121 13.16 6.90 5.95
N GLN A 122 12.13 7.71 5.73
CA GLN A 122 11.12 7.97 6.78
C GLN A 122 10.32 6.69 7.09
N ALA A 123 9.96 5.91 6.08
CA ALA A 123 9.29 4.63 6.30
C ALA A 123 10.20 3.61 7.00
N ASP A 124 11.52 3.60 6.72
CA ASP A 124 12.51 2.80 7.46
C ASP A 124 12.54 3.15 8.95
N LYS A 125 12.51 4.45 9.27
CA LYS A 125 12.49 4.95 10.66
C LYS A 125 11.32 4.37 11.48
N TYR A 126 10.19 4.12 10.83
CA TYR A 126 8.98 3.58 11.47
C TYR A 126 8.79 2.08 11.20
N SER A 127 9.76 1.43 10.57
CA SER A 127 9.71 0.00 10.21
C SER A 127 8.42 -0.38 9.47
N VAL A 128 7.95 0.47 8.54
CA VAL A 128 6.72 0.23 7.77
C VAL A 128 7.00 -0.74 6.62
N PRO A 129 6.39 -1.94 6.59
CA PRO A 129 6.45 -2.86 5.45
C PRO A 129 5.96 -2.20 4.16
N ARG A 130 6.60 -2.51 3.04
CA ARG A 130 6.32 -1.84 1.77
C ARG A 130 6.23 -2.80 0.61
N MET A 131 5.49 -2.37 -0.42
CA MET A 131 5.53 -2.90 -1.78
C MET A 131 5.73 -1.76 -2.76
N CYS A 132 6.26 -2.07 -3.93
CA CYS A 132 6.55 -1.11 -4.99
C CYS A 132 5.58 -1.30 -6.15
N PHE A 133 5.06 -0.21 -6.70
CA PHE A 133 4.26 -0.20 -7.91
C PHE A 133 4.92 0.68 -8.96
N VAL A 134 5.51 0.08 -9.98
CA VAL A 134 6.13 0.76 -11.12
C VAL A 134 5.02 1.16 -12.08
N ASN A 135 4.63 2.42 -12.01
CA ASN A 135 3.51 3.02 -12.73
C ASN A 135 3.95 3.65 -14.05
N LYS A 136 2.98 3.99 -14.89
CA LYS A 136 3.16 4.67 -16.17
C LYS A 136 3.96 3.87 -17.20
N MET A 137 3.78 2.55 -17.23
CA MET A 137 4.40 1.66 -18.19
C MET A 137 4.05 1.99 -19.66
N ASP A 138 3.01 2.81 -19.87
CA ASP A 138 2.57 3.31 -21.18
C ASP A 138 3.34 4.54 -21.68
N ARG A 139 4.22 5.14 -20.87
CA ARG A 139 4.97 6.34 -21.25
C ARG A 139 6.22 6.02 -22.07
N THR A 140 6.54 6.89 -23.02
CA THR A 140 7.80 6.81 -23.78
C THR A 140 9.00 6.88 -22.83
N GLY A 141 9.92 5.93 -22.94
CA GLY A 141 11.08 5.77 -22.07
C GLY A 141 10.79 4.93 -20.81
N ALA A 142 9.61 4.30 -20.70
CA ALA A 142 9.28 3.39 -19.61
C ALA A 142 10.23 2.17 -19.61
N ASP A 143 10.85 1.93 -18.44
CA ASP A 143 11.78 0.80 -18.23
C ASP A 143 11.59 0.24 -16.82
N PHE A 144 10.88 -0.89 -16.75
CA PHE A 144 10.60 -1.60 -15.51
C PHE A 144 11.87 -2.12 -14.84
N PHE A 145 12.74 -2.77 -15.60
CA PHE A 145 13.93 -3.43 -15.06
C PHE A 145 14.94 -2.41 -14.52
N ARG A 146 15.12 -1.29 -15.19
CA ARG A 146 15.90 -0.17 -14.67
C ARG A 146 15.32 0.35 -13.36
N CYS A 147 14.01 0.45 -13.23
CA CYS A 147 13.35 0.85 -11.99
C CYS A 147 13.64 -0.14 -10.86
N VAL A 148 13.59 -1.45 -11.11
CA VAL A 148 13.94 -2.51 -10.16
C VAL A 148 15.38 -2.39 -9.69
N GLU A 149 16.33 -2.19 -10.60
CA GLU A 149 17.74 -1.95 -10.26
C GLU A 149 17.92 -0.67 -9.42
N MET A 150 17.22 0.41 -9.76
CA MET A 150 17.28 1.64 -8.97
C MET A 150 16.71 1.46 -7.55
N ILE A 151 15.66 0.66 -7.36
CA ILE A 151 15.14 0.31 -6.03
C ILE A 151 16.22 -0.40 -5.21
N LYS A 152 16.93 -1.34 -5.81
CA LYS A 152 18.04 -2.05 -5.17
C LYS A 152 19.20 -1.10 -4.82
N ASP A 153 19.68 -0.37 -5.81
CA ASP A 153 20.94 0.39 -5.69
C ASP A 153 20.77 1.67 -4.86
N ARG A 154 19.66 2.38 -5.00
CA ARG A 154 19.45 3.68 -4.37
C ARG A 154 18.69 3.62 -3.06
N LEU A 155 17.80 2.64 -2.90
CA LEU A 155 17.01 2.46 -1.68
C LEU A 155 17.61 1.40 -0.75
N GLY A 156 18.60 0.63 -1.23
CA GLY A 156 19.25 -0.43 -0.44
C GLY A 156 18.29 -1.58 -0.06
N SER A 157 17.23 -1.75 -0.82
CA SER A 157 16.20 -2.78 -0.56
C SER A 157 16.38 -3.94 -1.51
N THR A 158 15.90 -5.12 -1.10
CA THR A 158 15.88 -6.32 -1.95
C THR A 158 14.56 -6.37 -2.72
N PRO A 159 14.52 -6.06 -4.03
CA PRO A 159 13.28 -6.12 -4.79
C PRO A 159 12.91 -7.58 -5.09
N LEU A 160 11.68 -7.98 -4.76
CA LEU A 160 11.07 -9.25 -5.13
C LEU A 160 10.12 -9.00 -6.30
N VAL A 161 10.54 -9.32 -7.51
CA VAL A 161 9.71 -9.14 -8.71
C VAL A 161 8.59 -10.17 -8.70
N THR A 162 7.34 -9.72 -8.50
CA THR A 162 6.15 -10.57 -8.48
C THR A 162 5.38 -10.52 -9.79
N GLN A 163 5.68 -9.54 -10.65
CA GLN A 163 5.04 -9.36 -11.95
C GLN A 163 6.05 -8.88 -12.97
N LEU A 164 5.92 -9.35 -14.21
CA LEU A 164 6.68 -8.83 -15.36
C LEU A 164 5.75 -8.04 -16.27
N PRO A 165 6.22 -6.93 -16.89
CA PRO A 165 5.43 -6.23 -17.90
C PRO A 165 5.38 -7.02 -19.21
N ILE A 166 4.28 -6.94 -19.92
CA ILE A 166 4.13 -7.41 -21.30
C ILE A 166 4.17 -6.19 -22.20
N GLY A 167 5.31 -5.98 -22.87
CA GLY A 167 5.59 -4.78 -23.62
C GLY A 167 5.90 -3.57 -22.74
N ALA A 168 6.14 -2.45 -23.38
CA ALA A 168 6.38 -1.15 -22.74
C ALA A 168 5.90 -0.03 -23.67
N GLU A 169 5.75 1.18 -23.12
CA GLU A 169 5.33 2.36 -23.88
C GLU A 169 3.95 2.15 -24.53
N ALA A 170 3.84 2.49 -25.84
CA ALA A 170 2.60 2.31 -26.59
C ALA A 170 2.18 0.83 -26.75
N GLU A 171 3.13 -0.08 -26.61
CA GLU A 171 2.94 -1.52 -26.74
C GLU A 171 2.72 -2.23 -25.38
N TYR A 172 2.52 -1.48 -24.29
CA TYR A 172 2.20 -2.07 -23.00
C TYR A 172 0.81 -2.71 -23.02
N GLU A 173 0.78 -4.04 -23.12
CA GLU A 173 -0.45 -4.83 -23.23
C GLU A 173 -1.02 -5.21 -21.87
N GLY A 174 -0.17 -5.62 -20.93
CA GLY A 174 -0.55 -6.15 -19.64
C GLY A 174 0.64 -6.58 -18.81
N LEU A 175 0.48 -7.60 -18.00
CA LEU A 175 1.52 -8.12 -17.13
C LEU A 175 1.46 -9.66 -17.03
N ILE A 176 2.57 -10.25 -16.60
CA ILE A 176 2.63 -11.66 -16.18
C ILE A 176 2.62 -11.70 -14.66
N ASP A 177 1.67 -12.39 -14.08
CA ASP A 177 1.62 -12.72 -12.66
C ASP A 177 2.51 -13.95 -12.41
N LEU A 178 3.66 -13.74 -11.77
CA LEU A 178 4.62 -14.79 -11.49
C LEU A 178 4.19 -15.72 -10.34
N VAL A 179 3.23 -15.32 -9.52
CA VAL A 179 2.67 -16.17 -8.47
C VAL A 179 1.72 -17.20 -9.07
N LYS A 180 0.90 -16.79 -10.03
CA LYS A 180 -0.07 -17.65 -10.73
C LYS A 180 0.46 -18.26 -12.01
N MET A 181 1.56 -17.77 -12.53
CA MET A 181 2.10 -18.12 -13.85
C MET A 181 1.07 -17.95 -14.96
N LYS A 182 0.49 -16.75 -15.04
CA LYS A 182 -0.51 -16.36 -16.05
C LYS A 182 -0.25 -14.95 -16.55
N GLU A 183 -0.59 -14.69 -17.81
CA GLU A 183 -0.72 -13.33 -18.30
C GLU A 183 -2.02 -12.71 -17.79
N VAL A 184 -1.99 -11.42 -17.49
CA VAL A 184 -3.15 -10.61 -17.12
C VAL A 184 -3.33 -9.55 -18.18
N LEU A 185 -4.42 -9.66 -18.94
CA LEU A 185 -4.73 -8.80 -20.08
C LEU A 185 -6.04 -8.06 -19.85
N TRP A 186 -6.06 -6.76 -20.17
CA TRP A 186 -7.23 -5.91 -20.04
C TRP A 186 -7.95 -5.73 -21.37
N LYS A 187 -9.29 -5.79 -21.36
CA LYS A 187 -10.11 -5.48 -22.52
C LYS A 187 -10.16 -3.97 -22.75
N ALA A 188 -9.97 -3.55 -23.99
CA ALA A 188 -9.84 -2.12 -24.33
C ALA A 188 -11.13 -1.30 -24.15
N GLU A 189 -12.29 -1.95 -24.09
CA GLU A 189 -13.60 -1.29 -24.21
C GLU A 189 -14.24 -0.87 -22.88
N ASP A 190 -13.74 -1.37 -21.71
CA ASP A 190 -14.45 -1.27 -20.43
C ASP A 190 -13.77 -0.42 -19.36
N LEU A 191 -13.00 0.59 -19.74
CA LEU A 191 -12.22 1.40 -18.78
C LEU A 191 -11.39 0.55 -17.79
N GLY A 192 -10.95 -0.64 -18.23
CA GLY A 192 -10.15 -1.57 -17.43
C GLY A 192 -10.94 -2.31 -16.35
N ALA A 193 -12.28 -2.33 -16.40
CA ALA A 193 -13.09 -3.04 -15.42
C ALA A 193 -12.96 -4.57 -15.55
N GLU A 194 -12.84 -5.06 -16.78
CA GLU A 194 -12.66 -6.48 -17.07
C GLU A 194 -11.22 -6.78 -17.47
N TYR A 195 -10.67 -7.80 -16.87
CA TYR A 195 -9.39 -8.40 -17.22
C TYR A 195 -9.50 -9.93 -17.15
N GLU A 196 -8.60 -10.61 -17.84
CA GLU A 196 -8.59 -12.05 -17.88
C GLU A 196 -7.19 -12.62 -17.62
N TYR A 197 -7.18 -13.80 -17.01
CA TYR A 197 -5.97 -14.60 -16.86
C TYR A 197 -5.90 -15.60 -18.01
N VAL A 198 -4.83 -15.53 -18.80
CA VAL A 198 -4.56 -16.45 -19.90
C VAL A 198 -3.22 -17.15 -19.74
N ASP A 199 -2.99 -18.22 -20.50
CA ASP A 199 -1.71 -18.91 -20.49
C ASP A 199 -0.60 -18.01 -21.05
N ILE A 200 0.61 -18.11 -20.46
CA ILE A 200 1.76 -17.33 -20.90
C ILE A 200 2.14 -17.77 -22.33
N ARG A 201 2.28 -16.79 -23.22
CA ARG A 201 2.75 -17.00 -24.61
C ARG A 201 4.13 -17.65 -24.64
N ASP A 202 4.40 -18.47 -25.65
CA ASP A 202 5.64 -19.23 -25.79
C ASP A 202 6.88 -18.33 -25.80
N ASP A 203 6.82 -17.13 -26.39
CA ASP A 203 7.90 -16.17 -26.48
C ASP A 203 8.25 -15.50 -25.15
N LEU A 204 7.33 -15.46 -24.19
CA LEU A 204 7.52 -14.88 -22.85
C LEU A 204 7.80 -15.93 -21.78
N LYS A 205 7.54 -17.20 -22.09
CA LYS A 205 7.60 -18.29 -21.12
C LYS A 205 8.98 -18.47 -20.48
N ALA A 206 10.03 -18.42 -21.27
CA ALA A 206 11.40 -18.60 -20.76
C ALA A 206 11.78 -17.53 -19.73
N GLN A 207 11.41 -16.27 -19.99
CA GLN A 207 11.64 -15.17 -19.05
C GLN A 207 10.77 -15.31 -17.80
N ALA A 208 9.51 -15.71 -17.96
CA ALA A 208 8.61 -15.93 -16.83
C ALA A 208 9.11 -17.07 -15.92
N ASP A 209 9.57 -18.18 -16.49
CA ASP A 209 10.13 -19.31 -15.75
C ASP A 209 11.40 -18.91 -14.98
N GLU A 210 12.30 -18.13 -15.59
CA GLU A 210 13.50 -17.59 -14.94
C GLU A 210 13.13 -16.73 -13.72
N TYR A 211 12.26 -15.73 -13.90
CA TYR A 211 11.84 -14.84 -12.81
C TYR A 211 10.99 -15.54 -11.76
N ARG A 212 10.22 -16.57 -12.15
CA ARG A 212 9.50 -17.43 -11.21
C ARG A 212 10.46 -18.17 -10.29
N SER A 213 11.55 -18.76 -10.84
CA SER A 213 12.56 -19.44 -10.03
C SER A 213 13.22 -18.49 -9.05
N MET A 214 13.61 -17.28 -9.48
CA MET A 214 14.17 -16.24 -8.61
C MET A 214 13.19 -15.81 -7.51
N LEU A 215 11.91 -15.67 -7.84
CA LEU A 215 10.84 -15.35 -6.89
C LEU A 215 10.73 -16.42 -5.80
N ILE A 216 10.69 -17.70 -6.20
CA ILE A 216 10.54 -18.82 -5.26
C ILE A 216 11.79 -18.90 -4.37
N GLU A 217 12.99 -18.91 -4.94
CA GLU A 217 14.24 -18.99 -4.20
C GLU A 217 14.31 -17.93 -3.09
N MET A 218 13.95 -16.70 -3.42
CA MET A 218 13.96 -15.60 -2.44
C MET A 218 12.81 -15.71 -1.42
N ALA A 219 11.63 -16.14 -1.85
CA ALA A 219 10.46 -16.21 -0.98
C ALA A 219 10.54 -17.34 0.04
N VAL A 220 11.11 -18.51 -0.30
CA VAL A 220 11.18 -19.67 0.61
C VAL A 220 12.21 -19.48 1.71
N GLU A 221 13.18 -18.58 1.59
CA GLU A 221 14.20 -18.31 2.60
C GLU A 221 13.62 -17.88 3.95
N VAL A 222 12.36 -17.43 3.98
CA VAL A 222 11.71 -16.96 5.23
C VAL A 222 11.06 -18.11 6.04
N ASP A 223 11.03 -19.33 5.49
CA ASP A 223 10.37 -20.50 6.11
C ASP A 223 11.20 -21.76 5.85
N ASP A 224 11.87 -22.24 6.90
CA ASP A 224 12.83 -23.35 6.81
C ASP A 224 12.21 -24.63 6.26
N ASP A 225 10.97 -24.95 6.64
CA ASP A 225 10.27 -26.16 6.18
C ASP A 225 9.96 -26.08 4.68
N VAL A 226 9.53 -24.91 4.20
CA VAL A 226 9.25 -24.69 2.78
C VAL A 226 10.54 -24.68 1.95
N MET A 227 11.60 -24.12 2.51
CA MET A 227 12.92 -24.11 1.88
C MET A 227 13.49 -25.52 1.75
N GLU A 228 13.36 -26.36 2.79
CA GLU A 228 13.81 -27.77 2.75
C GLU A 228 13.04 -28.55 1.68
N ALA A 229 11.71 -28.43 1.62
CA ALA A 229 10.88 -29.08 0.59
C ALA A 229 11.27 -28.62 -0.82
N TYR A 230 11.52 -27.33 -1.00
CA TYR A 230 11.96 -26.77 -2.31
C TYR A 230 13.33 -27.33 -2.73
N LEU A 231 14.29 -27.47 -1.80
CA LEU A 231 15.59 -28.07 -2.07
C LEU A 231 15.50 -29.57 -2.40
N GLU A 232 14.47 -30.27 -1.93
CA GLU A 232 14.14 -31.65 -2.31
C GLU A 232 13.42 -31.77 -3.66
N GLY A 233 13.08 -30.64 -4.29
CA GLY A 233 12.45 -30.57 -5.60
C GLY A 233 10.92 -30.40 -5.58
N GLU A 234 10.33 -30.05 -4.43
CA GLU A 234 8.91 -29.74 -4.29
C GLU A 234 8.69 -28.23 -4.43
N GLU A 235 8.10 -27.81 -5.56
CA GLU A 235 7.75 -26.41 -5.75
C GLU A 235 6.55 -26.01 -4.86
N PRO A 236 6.62 -24.85 -4.13
CA PRO A 236 5.52 -24.41 -3.29
C PRO A 236 4.28 -24.08 -4.14
N ASP A 237 3.11 -24.45 -3.64
CA ASP A 237 1.85 -24.04 -4.25
C ASP A 237 1.58 -22.55 -4.09
N GLU A 238 0.55 -22.04 -4.75
CA GLU A 238 0.20 -20.58 -4.77
C GLU A 238 -0.03 -20.06 -3.34
N GLU A 239 -0.74 -20.80 -2.50
CA GLU A 239 -1.08 -20.39 -1.13
C GLU A 239 0.18 -20.29 -0.25
N THR A 240 1.03 -21.31 -0.31
CA THR A 240 2.30 -21.35 0.40
C THR A 240 3.23 -20.20 -0.06
N LEU A 241 3.31 -19.97 -1.36
CA LEU A 241 4.12 -18.89 -1.91
C LEU A 241 3.62 -17.52 -1.47
N ILE A 242 2.30 -17.27 -1.49
CA ILE A 242 1.70 -16.03 -0.99
C ILE A 242 2.03 -15.85 0.50
N ARG A 243 1.94 -16.91 1.30
CA ARG A 243 2.28 -16.89 2.73
C ARG A 243 3.75 -16.52 2.95
N CYS A 244 4.67 -17.08 2.19
CA CYS A 244 6.09 -16.75 2.26
C CYS A 244 6.37 -15.30 1.82
N ILE A 245 5.78 -14.85 0.72
CA ILE A 245 5.91 -13.46 0.25
C ILE A 245 5.38 -12.49 1.31
N ARG A 246 4.20 -12.78 1.89
CA ARG A 246 3.63 -11.96 2.97
C ARG A 246 4.58 -11.87 4.16
N LYS A 247 5.08 -13.01 4.65
CA LYS A 247 5.98 -13.06 5.80
C LYS A 247 7.25 -12.24 5.53
N GLY A 248 7.92 -12.45 4.40
CA GLY A 248 9.13 -11.72 4.07
C GLY A 248 8.91 -10.22 3.82
N THR A 249 7.70 -9.84 3.35
CA THR A 249 7.32 -8.43 3.21
C THR A 249 7.13 -7.77 4.57
N ILE A 250 6.45 -8.44 5.50
CA ILE A 250 6.20 -7.95 6.87
C ILE A 250 7.51 -7.86 7.64
N ASP A 251 8.37 -8.88 7.54
CA ASP A 251 9.69 -8.93 8.16
C ASP A 251 10.73 -8.02 7.46
N GLN A 252 10.33 -7.36 6.35
CA GLN A 252 11.16 -6.47 5.55
C GLN A 252 12.41 -7.11 4.94
N ASN A 253 12.38 -8.41 4.68
CA ASN A 253 13.48 -9.13 4.02
C ASN A 253 13.60 -8.73 2.56
N PHE A 254 12.46 -8.43 1.94
CA PHE A 254 12.36 -7.95 0.56
C PHE A 254 11.11 -7.08 0.37
N VAL A 255 11.03 -6.44 -0.78
CA VAL A 255 9.88 -5.60 -1.17
C VAL A 255 9.27 -6.14 -2.47
N PRO A 256 8.00 -6.58 -2.49
CA PRO A 256 7.32 -6.99 -3.72
C PRO A 256 7.28 -5.85 -4.73
N VAL A 257 7.59 -6.14 -5.99
CA VAL A 257 7.56 -5.17 -7.09
C VAL A 257 6.53 -5.59 -8.13
N LEU A 258 5.60 -4.69 -8.38
CA LEU A 258 4.50 -4.80 -9.32
C LEU A 258 4.64 -3.74 -10.41
N ASN A 259 3.89 -3.88 -11.49
CA ASN A 259 3.88 -2.89 -12.56
C ASN A 259 2.48 -2.60 -13.09
N GLY A 260 2.33 -1.45 -13.76
CA GLY A 260 1.06 -1.07 -14.37
C GLY A 260 1.07 0.33 -14.97
N THR A 261 -0.09 0.74 -15.40
CA THR A 261 -0.38 2.12 -15.80
C THR A 261 -1.75 2.52 -15.29
N ALA A 262 -1.79 3.23 -14.16
CA ALA A 262 -3.03 3.65 -13.52
C ALA A 262 -3.86 4.54 -14.47
N PHE A 263 -3.22 5.41 -15.26
CA PHE A 263 -3.90 6.27 -16.22
C PHE A 263 -4.63 5.47 -17.32
N LYS A 264 -4.04 4.37 -17.77
CA LYS A 264 -4.66 3.45 -18.75
C LYS A 264 -5.47 2.33 -18.09
N ASN A 265 -5.70 2.42 -16.78
CA ASN A 265 -6.54 1.47 -16.03
C ASN A 265 -6.02 0.02 -16.01
N LYS A 266 -4.70 -0.18 -16.13
CA LYS A 266 -4.08 -1.52 -16.12
C LYS A 266 -3.19 -1.70 -14.88
N GLY A 267 -3.28 -2.86 -14.23
CA GLY A 267 -2.44 -3.25 -13.09
C GLY A 267 -2.98 -2.86 -11.72
N VAL A 268 -4.07 -2.10 -11.61
CA VAL A 268 -4.59 -1.61 -10.32
C VAL A 268 -5.33 -2.71 -9.55
N GLN A 269 -6.10 -3.58 -10.22
CA GLN A 269 -6.76 -4.69 -9.54
C GLN A 269 -5.72 -5.72 -9.01
N PRO A 270 -4.71 -6.16 -9.79
CA PRO A 270 -3.61 -6.96 -9.24
C PRO A 270 -2.84 -6.29 -8.12
N LEU A 271 -2.72 -4.95 -8.12
CA LEU A 271 -2.15 -4.21 -6.99
C LEU A 271 -3.02 -4.34 -5.73
N LEU A 272 -4.36 -4.27 -5.88
CA LEU A 272 -5.30 -4.49 -4.76
C LEU A 272 -5.23 -5.93 -4.24
N ASP A 273 -5.12 -6.92 -5.12
CA ASP A 273 -4.91 -8.32 -4.74
C ASP A 273 -3.60 -8.48 -3.94
N ALA A 274 -2.53 -7.84 -4.39
CA ALA A 274 -1.24 -7.85 -3.70
C ALA A 274 -1.31 -7.14 -2.33
N VAL A 275 -2.05 -6.03 -2.20
CA VAL A 275 -2.30 -5.38 -0.90
C VAL A 275 -2.99 -6.33 0.06
N VAL A 276 -4.02 -7.05 -0.39
CA VAL A 276 -4.74 -8.03 0.43
C VAL A 276 -3.83 -9.19 0.84
N ASN A 277 -3.03 -9.71 -0.10
CA ASN A 277 -2.21 -10.90 0.08
C ASN A 277 -0.92 -10.63 0.85
N PHE A 278 -0.23 -9.52 0.59
CA PHE A 278 1.14 -9.30 1.07
C PHE A 278 1.25 -8.27 2.20
N MET A 279 0.29 -7.32 2.33
CA MET A 279 0.37 -6.29 3.36
C MET A 279 -0.12 -6.79 4.72
N PRO A 280 0.44 -6.30 5.84
CA PRO A 280 0.06 -6.69 7.17
C PRO A 280 -1.36 -6.26 7.55
N SER A 281 -1.95 -7.01 8.46
CA SER A 281 -3.09 -6.59 9.27
C SER A 281 -2.61 -5.94 10.58
N PRO A 282 -3.47 -5.30 11.35
CA PRO A 282 -3.10 -4.80 12.69
C PRO A 282 -2.60 -5.88 13.66
N LEU A 283 -2.84 -7.16 13.38
CA LEU A 283 -2.38 -8.28 14.21
C LEU A 283 -0.97 -8.74 13.85
N ASP A 284 -0.49 -8.42 12.65
CA ASP A 284 0.84 -8.80 12.16
C ASP A 284 1.93 -7.78 12.56
N VAL A 285 1.53 -6.58 12.98
CA VAL A 285 2.48 -5.54 13.41
C VAL A 285 2.70 -5.61 14.92
N PRO A 286 3.90 -5.19 15.40
CA PRO A 286 4.17 -5.18 16.82
C PRO A 286 3.15 -4.37 17.62
N ALA A 287 2.83 -4.85 18.82
CA ALA A 287 1.98 -4.12 19.76
C ALA A 287 2.58 -2.75 20.09
N ILE A 288 1.72 -1.73 20.22
CA ILE A 288 2.19 -0.39 20.51
C ILE A 288 2.71 -0.30 21.94
N THR A 289 3.87 0.34 22.12
CA THR A 289 4.44 0.64 23.42
C THR A 289 4.26 2.12 23.77
N GLY A 290 4.09 2.41 25.03
CA GLY A 290 3.94 3.76 25.55
C GLY A 290 4.37 3.83 27.01
N ILE A 291 4.32 5.03 27.60
CA ILE A 291 4.65 5.26 29.00
C ILE A 291 3.35 5.57 29.76
N ASP A 292 3.11 4.87 30.87
CA ASP A 292 2.01 5.18 31.76
C ASP A 292 2.21 6.56 32.39
N ALA A 293 1.22 7.44 32.22
CA ALA A 293 1.32 8.83 32.68
C ALA A 293 1.40 9.00 34.21
N LYS A 294 1.10 7.93 34.98
CA LYS A 294 1.11 7.96 36.45
C LYS A 294 2.32 7.26 37.06
N THR A 295 2.70 6.10 36.48
CA THR A 295 3.79 5.26 37.02
C THR A 295 5.11 5.51 36.33
N GLU A 296 5.11 6.19 35.17
CA GLU A 296 6.25 6.37 34.27
C GLU A 296 6.88 5.06 33.78
N GLU A 297 6.16 3.95 33.94
CA GLU A 297 6.59 2.62 33.46
C GLU A 297 6.19 2.43 32.01
N GLU A 298 7.00 1.63 31.29
CA GLU A 298 6.66 1.23 29.93
C GLU A 298 5.49 0.24 29.93
N ILE A 299 4.50 0.49 29.11
CA ILE A 299 3.32 -0.35 28.93
C ILE A 299 3.13 -0.71 27.47
N THR A 300 2.72 -1.95 27.23
CA THR A 300 2.38 -2.45 25.89
C THR A 300 0.86 -2.56 25.74
N ARG A 301 0.35 -2.28 24.55
CA ARG A 301 -1.05 -2.42 24.18
C ARG A 301 -1.17 -3.29 22.94
N GLU A 302 -1.74 -4.46 23.11
CA GLU A 302 -2.02 -5.39 22.01
C GLU A 302 -3.23 -4.92 21.20
N SER A 303 -3.25 -5.26 19.90
CA SER A 303 -4.38 -4.97 19.01
C SER A 303 -5.55 -5.91 19.33
N SER A 304 -6.31 -5.56 20.37
CA SER A 304 -7.48 -6.31 20.85
C SER A 304 -8.61 -5.38 21.24
N ASP A 305 -9.84 -5.79 20.93
CA ASP A 305 -11.06 -5.06 21.33
C ASP A 305 -11.28 -5.04 22.85
N ASP A 306 -10.73 -6.02 23.56
CA ASP A 306 -10.87 -6.19 25.02
C ASP A 306 -9.77 -5.49 25.82
N ALA A 307 -8.72 -5.02 25.15
CA ALA A 307 -7.65 -4.25 25.79
C ALA A 307 -8.10 -2.82 26.14
N PRO A 308 -7.44 -2.15 27.09
CA PRO A 308 -7.67 -0.74 27.35
C PRO A 308 -7.49 0.12 26.10
N LEU A 309 -8.36 1.13 25.91
CA LEU A 309 -8.31 2.00 24.74
C LEU A 309 -6.98 2.77 24.67
N SER A 310 -6.31 2.65 23.54
CA SER A 310 -5.17 3.48 23.14
C SER A 310 -5.37 3.96 21.71
N MET A 311 -5.27 5.27 21.49
CA MET A 311 -5.46 5.86 20.17
C MET A 311 -4.55 7.07 19.96
N LEU A 312 -4.24 7.36 18.71
CA LEU A 312 -3.49 8.52 18.26
C LEU A 312 -4.35 9.35 17.30
N ALA A 313 -4.64 10.59 17.69
CA ALA A 313 -5.19 11.57 16.76
C ALA A 313 -4.05 12.10 15.88
N PHE A 314 -4.12 11.85 14.58
CA PHE A 314 -3.05 12.21 13.65
C PHE A 314 -3.40 13.35 12.70
N LYS A 315 -4.71 13.62 12.52
CA LYS A 315 -5.17 14.68 11.63
C LYS A 315 -6.45 15.34 12.12
N ILE A 316 -6.57 16.65 11.90
CA ILE A 316 -7.81 17.43 12.07
C ILE A 316 -8.14 18.03 10.70
N ALA A 317 -9.38 17.86 10.26
CA ALA A 317 -9.93 18.47 9.06
C ALA A 317 -11.22 19.24 9.38
N ASN A 318 -11.50 20.27 8.62
CA ASN A 318 -12.76 21.00 8.71
C ASN A 318 -13.68 20.56 7.57
N ASP A 319 -14.81 20.00 7.92
CA ASP A 319 -15.87 19.65 6.97
C ASP A 319 -16.93 20.76 6.97
N PRO A 320 -17.37 21.24 5.80
CA PRO A 320 -18.34 22.33 5.71
C PRO A 320 -19.69 22.04 6.37
N PHE A 321 -20.07 20.75 6.50
CA PHE A 321 -21.36 20.31 7.00
C PHE A 321 -21.31 19.81 8.44
N VAL A 322 -20.23 19.12 8.80
CA VAL A 322 -20.08 18.45 10.11
C VAL A 322 -19.21 19.26 11.07
N GLY A 323 -18.41 20.20 10.54
CA GLY A 323 -17.46 21.00 11.32
C GLY A 323 -16.10 20.29 11.46
N SER A 324 -15.51 20.35 12.64
CA SER A 324 -14.17 19.80 12.88
C SER A 324 -14.20 18.29 13.03
N LEU A 325 -13.51 17.58 12.14
CA LEU A 325 -13.33 16.13 12.17
C LEU A 325 -11.92 15.80 12.65
N THR A 326 -11.81 14.90 13.61
CA THR A 326 -10.53 14.37 14.08
C THR A 326 -10.35 12.94 13.57
N PHE A 327 -9.34 12.71 12.76
CA PHE A 327 -8.94 11.38 12.33
C PHE A 327 -8.02 10.77 13.38
N ALA A 328 -8.36 9.56 13.82
CA ALA A 328 -7.59 8.85 14.83
C ALA A 328 -7.38 7.39 14.47
N ARG A 329 -6.19 6.87 14.76
CA ARG A 329 -5.89 5.45 14.74
C ARG A 329 -6.13 4.87 16.13
N ILE A 330 -7.00 3.87 16.21
CA ILE A 330 -7.19 3.07 17.42
C ILE A 330 -6.21 1.89 17.33
N TYR A 331 -5.34 1.75 18.32
CA TYR A 331 -4.38 0.65 18.41
C TYR A 331 -4.91 -0.48 19.29
N SER A 332 -5.69 -0.16 20.33
CA SER A 332 -6.28 -1.13 21.24
C SER A 332 -7.61 -0.62 21.78
N GLY A 333 -8.47 -1.55 22.20
CA GLY A 333 -9.76 -1.23 22.78
C GLY A 333 -10.80 -0.74 21.77
N LYS A 334 -11.89 -0.20 22.29
CA LYS A 334 -13.04 0.32 21.54
C LYS A 334 -13.33 1.75 21.92
N LEU A 335 -13.75 2.55 20.95
CA LEU A 335 -14.22 3.90 21.13
C LEU A 335 -15.73 3.95 20.88
N GLU A 336 -16.46 4.51 21.83
CA GLU A 336 -17.91 4.67 21.74
C GLU A 336 -18.32 6.15 21.89
N SER A 337 -19.38 6.55 21.20
CA SER A 337 -19.97 7.89 21.32
C SER A 337 -20.39 8.14 22.78
N GLY A 338 -20.12 9.34 23.27
CA GLY A 338 -20.41 9.73 24.66
C GLY A 338 -19.34 9.31 25.68
N GLN A 339 -18.38 8.50 25.30
CA GLN A 339 -17.28 8.09 26.18
C GLN A 339 -16.38 9.28 26.55
N THR A 340 -15.87 9.27 27.77
CA THR A 340 -14.89 10.26 28.24
C THR A 340 -13.50 9.68 28.20
N LEU A 341 -12.61 10.35 27.49
CA LEU A 341 -11.20 9.95 27.31
C LEU A 341 -10.28 10.91 28.05
N VAL A 342 -9.06 10.44 28.30
CA VAL A 342 -7.96 11.27 28.80
C VAL A 342 -7.03 11.60 27.62
N ASN A 343 -6.90 12.89 27.34
CA ASN A 343 -5.86 13.40 26.44
C ASN A 343 -4.56 13.47 27.20
N THR A 344 -3.67 12.49 26.98
CA THR A 344 -2.40 12.35 27.73
C THR A 344 -1.39 13.47 27.44
N VAL A 345 -1.51 14.15 26.28
CA VAL A 345 -0.64 15.28 25.93
C VAL A 345 -1.04 16.55 26.69
N LYS A 346 -2.37 16.76 26.86
CA LYS A 346 -2.91 17.97 27.52
C LYS A 346 -3.28 17.73 29.00
N ASP A 347 -3.21 16.50 29.47
CA ASP A 347 -3.70 16.04 30.78
C ASP A 347 -5.13 16.52 31.06
N LYS A 348 -6.00 16.34 30.07
CA LYS A 348 -7.40 16.78 30.14
C LYS A 348 -8.35 15.66 29.74
N ARG A 349 -9.53 15.68 30.36
CA ARG A 349 -10.65 14.81 29.95
C ARG A 349 -11.40 15.44 28.79
N GLU A 350 -11.64 14.66 27.75
CA GLU A 350 -12.38 15.05 26.56
C GLU A 350 -13.53 14.07 26.34
N ARG A 351 -14.69 14.56 25.99
CA ARG A 351 -15.85 13.73 25.69
C ARG A 351 -15.98 13.56 24.19
N ILE A 352 -16.18 12.31 23.77
CA ILE A 352 -16.40 11.97 22.37
C ILE A 352 -17.85 12.27 21.99
N GLY A 353 -18.03 12.95 20.86
CA GLY A 353 -19.35 13.32 20.32
C GLY A 353 -20.09 12.14 19.68
#